data_e12b2a6c7c816f31d37bb7f64a0a1655
#
_entry.id   e12b2a6c7c816f31d37bb7f64a0a1655
#
_cell.length_a   1.000
_cell.length_b   1.000
_cell.length_c   1.000
_cell.angle_alpha   90.00
_cell.angle_beta   90.00
_cell.angle_gamma   90.00
#
_symmetry.space_group_name_H-M   'P 1'
#
loop_
_entity.id
_entity.type
_entity.pdbx_description
1 polymer ?
#
loop_
_entity_poly.entity_id
_entity_poly.type
_entity_poly.pdbx_seq_one_letter_code
_entity_poly.pdbx_strand_id
1 'polypeptide(L)'
;MAGRPKIYDETDAIRKATAIFWKKGYEASSTGDLLAAMGIGKGSFYLHFKDGKRELFRRSLDLFSVEAMKRFNDRLSGADDEIKFLKEYFMSFADSTAEQRQKGCYLGNAIVEMSNIDPRLRAHAAALMDRLEQAFRNIIEKAQASNRIKSRTDARLLAKYLINLRNGIFVTMRSENNKDDLKALIIQGLEIIQ
;
A
#
# COMPACT_ATOMS: atom_id res chain seq x y z
N MET A 1 -37.16 24.22 9.92
CA MET A 1 -37.14 23.00 9.06
C MET A 1 -35.76 22.36 9.18
N ALA A 2 -35.66 21.22 9.83
CA ALA A 2 -34.40 20.47 9.91
C ALA A 2 -34.12 19.82 8.53
N GLY A 3 -33.07 20.26 7.87
CA GLY A 3 -32.64 19.69 6.59
C GLY A 3 -32.39 18.19 6.75
N ARG A 4 -32.86 17.40 5.77
CA ARG A 4 -32.61 15.95 5.69
C ARG A 4 -31.12 15.69 5.89
N PRO A 5 -30.71 14.79 6.82
CA PRO A 5 -29.31 14.46 7.02
C PRO A 5 -28.73 14.03 5.66
N LYS A 6 -27.67 14.68 5.18
CA LYS A 6 -26.91 14.16 4.04
C LYS A 6 -26.47 12.74 4.43
N ILE A 7 -26.87 11.76 3.63
CA ILE A 7 -26.39 10.39 3.79
C ILE A 7 -24.87 10.45 3.60
N TYR A 8 -24.15 10.34 4.70
CA TYR A 8 -22.70 10.36 4.75
C TYR A 8 -22.22 8.95 4.40
N ASP A 9 -21.53 8.80 3.28
CA ASP A 9 -20.80 7.57 2.96
C ASP A 9 -19.44 7.62 3.66
N GLU A 10 -19.33 6.88 4.74
CA GLU A 10 -18.11 6.81 5.54
C GLU A 10 -16.92 6.27 4.73
N THR A 11 -17.15 5.28 3.88
CA THR A 11 -16.09 4.67 3.06
C THR A 11 -15.53 5.68 2.05
N ASP A 12 -16.39 6.44 1.38
CA ASP A 12 -15.97 7.49 0.44
C ASP A 12 -15.20 8.60 1.16
N ALA A 13 -15.66 9.00 2.33
CA ALA A 13 -14.97 10.02 3.11
C ALA A 13 -13.59 9.54 3.60
N ILE A 14 -13.47 8.31 4.09
CA ILE A 14 -12.17 7.73 4.47
C ILE A 14 -11.25 7.66 3.24
N ARG A 15 -11.76 7.27 2.07
CA ARG A 15 -10.98 7.25 0.82
C ARG A 15 -10.43 8.63 0.45
N LYS A 16 -11.24 9.68 0.59
CA LYS A 16 -10.80 11.07 0.37
C LYS A 16 -9.72 11.49 1.38
N ALA A 17 -9.90 11.15 2.65
CA ALA A 17 -8.89 11.40 3.68
C ALA A 17 -7.58 10.61 3.40
N THR A 18 -7.68 9.36 2.93
CA THR A 18 -6.53 8.54 2.53
C THR A 18 -5.68 9.24 1.48
N ALA A 19 -6.31 9.89 0.49
CA ALA A 19 -5.58 10.66 -0.54
C ALA A 19 -4.78 11.83 0.07
N ILE A 20 -5.33 12.52 1.06
CA ILE A 20 -4.63 13.60 1.79
C ILE A 20 -3.45 13.04 2.58
N PHE A 21 -3.67 12.01 3.40
CA PHE A 21 -2.61 11.36 4.17
C PHE A 21 -1.49 10.82 3.28
N TRP A 22 -1.84 10.20 2.15
CA TRP A 22 -0.84 9.65 1.25
C TRP A 22 0.02 10.73 0.58
N LYS A 23 -0.59 11.89 0.29
CA LYS A 23 0.10 13.02 -0.34
C LYS A 23 0.96 13.81 0.63
N LYS A 24 0.46 14.08 1.85
CA LYS A 24 1.07 14.99 2.82
C LYS A 24 1.80 14.28 3.97
N GLY A 25 1.47 13.01 4.25
CA GLY A 25 1.82 12.32 5.49
C GLY A 25 0.80 12.58 6.60
N TYR A 26 0.94 11.88 7.71
CA TYR A 26 0.09 12.02 8.89
C TYR A 26 0.25 13.40 9.55
N GLU A 27 1.48 13.77 9.93
CA GLU A 27 1.72 15.02 10.70
C GLU A 27 1.28 16.26 9.93
N ALA A 28 1.64 16.37 8.65
CA ALA A 28 1.34 17.54 7.84
C ALA A 28 -0.15 17.63 7.37
N SER A 29 -0.95 16.60 7.63
CA SER A 29 -2.39 16.62 7.34
C SER A 29 -3.15 17.27 8.49
N SER A 30 -3.60 18.52 8.32
CA SER A 30 -4.42 19.19 9.32
C SER A 30 -5.84 18.61 9.38
N THR A 31 -6.50 18.72 10.55
CA THR A 31 -7.91 18.35 10.67
C THR A 31 -8.77 19.14 9.69
N GLY A 32 -8.43 20.42 9.44
CA GLY A 32 -9.15 21.25 8.46
C GLY A 32 -9.06 20.69 7.04
N ASP A 33 -7.86 20.30 6.58
CA ASP A 33 -7.68 19.66 5.27
C ASP A 33 -8.52 18.37 5.14
N LEU A 34 -8.53 17.56 6.20
CA LEU A 34 -9.26 16.30 6.23
C LEU A 34 -10.77 16.52 6.17
N LEU A 35 -11.31 17.44 6.99
CA LEU A 35 -12.73 17.81 6.98
C LEU A 35 -13.16 18.34 5.62
N ALA A 36 -12.36 19.21 5.02
CA ALA A 36 -12.63 19.78 3.70
C ALA A 36 -12.65 18.67 2.62
N ALA A 37 -11.67 17.77 2.63
CA ALA A 37 -11.61 16.66 1.66
C ALA A 37 -12.78 15.68 1.82
N MET A 38 -13.13 15.34 3.07
CA MET A 38 -14.23 14.43 3.40
C MET A 38 -15.61 15.06 3.13
N GLY A 39 -15.71 16.37 3.10
CA GLY A 39 -16.96 17.10 2.93
C GLY A 39 -17.89 17.02 4.16
N ILE A 40 -17.33 16.91 5.37
CA ILE A 40 -18.07 16.79 6.63
C ILE A 40 -17.71 17.90 7.63
N GLY A 41 -18.66 18.24 8.48
CA GLY A 41 -18.44 19.21 9.56
C GLY A 41 -17.72 18.58 10.77
N LYS A 42 -17.12 19.45 11.60
CA LYS A 42 -16.36 19.05 12.80
C LYS A 42 -17.17 18.18 13.77
N GLY A 43 -18.44 18.50 13.99
CA GLY A 43 -19.33 17.71 14.85
C GLY A 43 -19.53 16.28 14.33
N SER A 44 -19.81 16.14 13.03
CA SER A 44 -19.94 14.82 12.39
C SER A 44 -18.63 14.03 12.45
N PHE A 45 -17.51 14.70 12.26
CA PHE A 45 -16.19 14.08 12.33
C PHE A 45 -15.95 13.40 13.69
N TYR A 46 -16.09 14.13 14.80
CA TYR A 46 -15.84 13.57 16.14
C TYR A 46 -16.95 12.60 16.60
N LEU A 47 -18.13 12.62 15.97
CA LEU A 47 -19.14 11.59 16.19
C LEU A 47 -18.69 10.22 15.63
N HIS A 48 -18.07 10.22 14.43
CA HIS A 48 -17.65 9.00 13.73
C HIS A 48 -16.21 8.56 14.06
N PHE A 49 -15.33 9.51 14.39
CA PHE A 49 -13.92 9.28 14.71
C PHE A 49 -13.60 9.83 16.10
N LYS A 50 -13.92 9.05 17.12
CA LYS A 50 -13.81 9.50 18.51
C LYS A 50 -12.39 9.81 18.95
N ASP A 51 -11.40 9.05 18.41
CA ASP A 51 -9.95 9.32 18.58
C ASP A 51 -9.40 10.28 17.49
N GLY A 52 -10.30 11.02 16.83
CA GLY A 52 -9.98 12.08 15.88
C GLY A 52 -9.12 11.62 14.70
N LYS A 53 -8.08 12.42 14.38
CA LYS A 53 -7.17 12.17 13.26
C LYS A 53 -6.49 10.80 13.34
N ARG A 54 -6.17 10.35 14.55
CA ARG A 54 -5.52 9.07 14.79
C ARG A 54 -6.39 7.88 14.37
N GLU A 55 -7.66 7.88 14.76
CA GLU A 55 -8.61 6.85 14.34
C GLU A 55 -8.87 6.88 12.83
N LEU A 56 -9.06 8.08 12.27
CA LEU A 56 -9.24 8.25 10.83
C LEU A 56 -8.03 7.70 10.06
N PHE A 57 -6.81 7.99 10.52
CA PHE A 57 -5.59 7.47 9.89
C PHE A 57 -5.54 5.94 9.94
N ARG A 58 -5.80 5.33 11.10
CA ARG A 58 -5.87 3.87 11.24
C ARG A 58 -6.87 3.26 10.25
N ARG A 59 -8.11 3.80 10.21
CA ARG A 59 -9.15 3.33 9.29
C ARG A 59 -8.77 3.54 7.80
N SER A 60 -8.01 4.58 7.51
CA SER A 60 -7.52 4.83 6.15
C SER A 60 -6.48 3.78 5.71
N LEU A 61 -5.61 3.34 6.62
CA LEU A 61 -4.68 2.24 6.38
C LEU A 61 -5.44 0.90 6.14
N ASP A 62 -6.48 0.64 6.95
CA ASP A 62 -7.32 -0.55 6.80
C ASP A 62 -8.01 -0.57 5.43
N LEU A 63 -8.68 0.51 5.06
CA LEU A 63 -9.39 0.62 3.78
C LEU A 63 -8.42 0.48 2.61
N PHE A 64 -7.28 1.18 2.66
CA PHE A 64 -6.25 1.07 1.63
C PHE A 64 -5.75 -0.38 1.47
N SER A 65 -5.47 -1.06 2.58
CA SER A 65 -4.99 -2.45 2.56
C SER A 65 -6.03 -3.39 1.94
N VAL A 66 -7.30 -3.27 2.33
CA VAL A 66 -8.40 -4.09 1.77
C VAL A 66 -8.53 -3.87 0.26
N GLU A 67 -8.56 -2.61 -0.18
CA GLU A 67 -8.69 -2.28 -1.61
C GLU A 67 -7.45 -2.70 -2.42
N ALA A 68 -6.25 -2.54 -1.86
CA ALA A 68 -5.02 -2.95 -2.53
C ALA A 68 -4.94 -4.48 -2.68
N MET A 69 -5.25 -5.22 -1.61
CA MET A 69 -5.29 -6.68 -1.65
C MET A 69 -6.38 -7.22 -2.57
N LYS A 70 -7.55 -6.56 -2.58
CA LYS A 70 -8.59 -6.94 -3.55
C LYS A 70 -8.09 -6.81 -4.98
N ARG A 71 -7.52 -5.65 -5.36
CA ARG A 71 -6.96 -5.45 -6.72
C ARG A 71 -5.85 -6.45 -7.06
N PHE A 72 -5.00 -6.77 -6.08
CA PHE A 72 -3.94 -7.76 -6.25
C PHE A 72 -4.53 -9.15 -6.53
N ASN A 73 -5.49 -9.60 -5.72
CA ASN A 73 -6.12 -10.91 -5.85
C ASN A 73 -6.97 -11.03 -7.12
N ASP A 74 -7.72 -9.99 -7.48
CA ASP A 74 -8.52 -9.95 -8.72
C ASP A 74 -7.62 -10.13 -9.96
N ARG A 75 -6.45 -9.50 -9.97
CA ARG A 75 -5.47 -9.66 -11.06
C ARG A 75 -4.78 -11.03 -11.03
N LEU A 76 -4.45 -11.52 -9.84
CA LEU A 76 -3.82 -12.84 -9.68
C LEU A 76 -4.76 -13.96 -10.13
N SER A 77 -6.05 -13.89 -9.80
CA SER A 77 -7.04 -14.91 -10.17
C SER A 77 -7.31 -14.97 -11.67
N GLY A 78 -7.01 -13.90 -12.41
CA GLY A 78 -7.10 -13.87 -13.87
C GLY A 78 -5.78 -14.21 -14.58
N ALA A 79 -4.73 -14.61 -13.86
CA ALA A 79 -3.43 -14.89 -14.44
C ALA A 79 -3.26 -16.42 -14.69
N ASP A 80 -2.81 -16.78 -15.89
CA ASP A 80 -2.46 -18.16 -16.23
C ASP A 80 -1.19 -18.67 -15.53
N ASP A 81 -0.28 -17.75 -15.20
CA ASP A 81 1.00 -18.03 -14.54
C ASP A 81 1.24 -17.02 -13.41
N GLU A 82 1.23 -17.51 -12.16
CA GLU A 82 1.37 -16.70 -10.95
C GLU A 82 2.77 -16.07 -10.83
N ILE A 83 3.83 -16.70 -11.35
CA ILE A 83 5.20 -16.14 -11.34
C ILE A 83 5.32 -15.05 -12.40
N LYS A 84 4.77 -15.25 -13.59
CA LYS A 84 4.68 -14.23 -14.62
C LYS A 84 3.90 -13.02 -14.10
N PHE A 85 2.74 -13.24 -13.47
CA PHE A 85 1.96 -12.18 -12.82
C PHE A 85 2.81 -11.42 -11.78
N LEU A 86 3.55 -12.13 -10.93
CA LEU A 86 4.36 -11.48 -9.90
C LEU A 86 5.46 -10.59 -10.53
N LYS A 87 6.11 -11.06 -11.60
CA LYS A 87 7.08 -10.26 -12.37
C LYS A 87 6.41 -9.02 -13.00
N GLU A 88 5.26 -9.18 -13.62
CA GLU A 88 4.48 -8.08 -14.21
C GLU A 88 4.01 -7.08 -13.16
N TYR A 89 3.63 -7.55 -11.96
CA TYR A 89 3.30 -6.69 -10.83
C TYR A 89 4.46 -5.75 -10.47
N PHE A 90 5.68 -6.26 -10.37
CA PHE A 90 6.86 -5.43 -10.11
C PHE A 90 7.20 -4.52 -11.29
N MET A 91 7.18 -5.03 -12.51
CA MET A 91 7.46 -4.23 -13.72
C MET A 91 6.48 -3.06 -13.89
N SER A 92 5.24 -3.20 -13.42
CA SER A 92 4.25 -2.12 -13.49
C SER A 92 4.66 -0.86 -12.72
N PHE A 93 5.56 -0.95 -11.74
CA PHE A 93 6.07 0.23 -11.02
C PHE A 93 6.91 1.14 -11.91
N ALA A 94 7.63 0.60 -12.89
CA ALA A 94 8.40 1.40 -13.84
C ALA A 94 7.50 2.27 -14.76
N ASP A 95 6.24 1.88 -14.92
CA ASP A 95 5.25 2.61 -15.73
C ASP A 95 4.40 3.60 -14.91
N SER A 96 4.74 3.79 -13.63
CA SER A 96 4.05 4.73 -12.75
C SER A 96 4.12 6.17 -13.25
N THR A 97 3.02 6.91 -13.10
CA THR A 97 2.98 8.35 -13.36
C THR A 97 3.86 9.13 -12.37
N ALA A 98 4.23 10.36 -12.69
CA ALA A 98 5.00 11.23 -11.78
C ALA A 98 4.31 11.37 -10.41
N GLU A 99 2.99 11.51 -10.38
CA GLU A 99 2.21 11.59 -9.13
C GLU A 99 2.29 10.29 -8.31
N GLN A 100 2.18 9.12 -8.97
CA GLN A 100 2.31 7.82 -8.30
C GLN A 100 3.71 7.61 -7.74
N ARG A 101 4.75 8.02 -8.47
CA ARG A 101 6.14 7.96 -8.02
C ARG A 101 6.34 8.77 -6.74
N GLN A 102 5.86 10.01 -6.71
CA GLN A 102 5.98 10.87 -5.53
C GLN A 102 5.26 10.31 -4.29
N LYS A 103 4.10 9.70 -4.47
CA LYS A 103 3.33 9.11 -3.36
C LYS A 103 4.02 7.89 -2.74
N GLY A 104 4.68 7.06 -3.54
CA GLY A 104 5.31 5.82 -3.09
C GLY A 104 4.34 4.83 -2.43
N CYS A 105 4.81 4.04 -1.47
CA CYS A 105 4.00 3.07 -0.75
C CYS A 105 3.30 3.69 0.47
N TYR A 106 1.97 3.73 0.50
CA TYR A 106 1.23 4.30 1.63
C TYR A 106 1.54 3.61 2.97
N LEU A 107 1.52 2.27 3.00
CA LEU A 107 1.86 1.52 4.22
C LEU A 107 3.34 1.68 4.60
N GLY A 108 4.24 1.66 3.63
CA GLY A 108 5.67 1.89 3.88
C GLY A 108 5.94 3.29 4.45
N ASN A 109 5.32 4.32 3.87
CA ASN A 109 5.40 5.68 4.40
C ASN A 109 4.87 5.75 5.84
N ALA A 110 3.72 5.12 6.10
CA ALA A 110 3.12 5.07 7.44
C ALA A 110 4.04 4.37 8.46
N ILE A 111 4.69 3.25 8.10
CA ILE A 111 5.64 2.56 8.99
C ILE A 111 6.80 3.50 9.36
N VAL A 112 7.39 4.18 8.38
CA VAL A 112 8.53 5.08 8.61
C VAL A 112 8.11 6.28 9.46
N GLU A 113 7.03 6.98 9.09
CA GLU A 113 6.58 8.17 9.79
C GLU A 113 6.15 7.86 11.24
N MET A 114 5.38 6.77 11.43
CA MET A 114 4.87 6.39 12.75
C MET A 114 5.93 5.78 13.67
N SER A 115 7.12 5.44 13.17
CA SER A 115 8.18 4.84 13.99
C SER A 115 8.57 5.70 15.19
N ASN A 116 8.50 7.03 15.05
CA ASN A 116 8.83 7.97 16.12
C ASN A 116 7.62 8.68 16.72
N ILE A 117 6.40 8.45 16.18
CA ILE A 117 5.19 9.20 16.57
C ILE A 117 4.21 8.30 17.34
N ASP A 118 3.88 7.14 16.78
CA ASP A 118 2.90 6.21 17.37
C ASP A 118 3.27 4.75 17.10
N PRO A 119 3.91 4.07 18.06
CA PRO A 119 4.31 2.67 17.91
C PRO A 119 3.14 1.71 17.60
N ARG A 120 1.91 2.04 18.04
CA ARG A 120 0.73 1.20 17.77
C ARG A 120 0.29 1.34 16.31
N LEU A 121 0.26 2.58 15.78
CA LEU A 121 -0.04 2.80 14.38
C LEU A 121 1.05 2.22 13.47
N ARG A 122 2.33 2.32 13.87
CA ARG A 122 3.44 1.66 13.16
C ARG A 122 3.23 0.15 13.09
N ALA A 123 2.96 -0.49 14.24
CA ALA A 123 2.72 -1.94 14.30
C ALA A 123 1.50 -2.35 13.47
N HIS A 124 0.45 -1.54 13.48
CA HIS A 124 -0.74 -1.77 12.66
C HIS A 124 -0.42 -1.71 11.16
N ALA A 125 0.30 -0.69 10.71
CA ALA A 125 0.71 -0.57 9.30
C ALA A 125 1.62 -1.73 8.87
N ALA A 126 2.54 -2.19 9.74
CA ALA A 126 3.38 -3.36 9.49
C ALA A 126 2.54 -4.64 9.33
N ALA A 127 1.59 -4.90 10.23
CA ALA A 127 0.70 -6.05 10.14
C ALA A 127 -0.17 -6.04 8.85
N LEU A 128 -0.52 -4.86 8.34
CA LEU A 128 -1.20 -4.74 7.04
C LEU A 128 -0.25 -5.04 5.86
N MET A 129 1.03 -4.69 5.96
CA MET A 129 2.06 -5.04 4.96
C MET A 129 2.30 -6.55 4.92
N ASP A 130 2.25 -7.24 6.07
CA ASP A 130 2.44 -8.69 6.17
C ASP A 130 1.41 -9.48 5.33
N ARG A 131 0.23 -8.91 5.07
CA ARG A 131 -0.78 -9.53 4.18
C ARG A 131 -0.26 -9.69 2.75
N LEU A 132 0.46 -8.69 2.24
CA LEU A 132 1.06 -8.76 0.91
C LEU A 132 2.26 -9.72 0.91
N GLU A 133 3.08 -9.72 1.98
CA GLU A 133 4.15 -10.69 2.16
C GLU A 133 3.61 -12.12 2.10
N GLN A 134 2.51 -12.38 2.82
CA GLN A 134 1.88 -13.71 2.81
C GLN A 134 1.36 -14.10 1.41
N ALA A 135 0.80 -13.14 0.66
CA ALA A 135 0.37 -13.40 -0.72
C ALA A 135 1.55 -13.78 -1.64
N PHE A 136 2.68 -13.08 -1.52
CA PHE A 136 3.91 -13.43 -2.25
C PHE A 136 4.42 -14.81 -1.84
N ARG A 137 4.45 -15.10 -0.55
CA ARG A 137 4.86 -16.41 -0.02
C ARG A 137 4.02 -17.53 -0.61
N ASN A 138 2.70 -17.41 -0.62
CA ASN A 138 1.79 -18.42 -1.17
C ASN A 138 2.08 -18.69 -2.67
N ILE A 139 2.35 -17.64 -3.45
CA ILE A 139 2.72 -17.77 -4.87
C ILE A 139 4.04 -18.55 -5.00
N ILE A 140 5.04 -18.19 -4.21
CA ILE A 140 6.37 -18.81 -4.25
C ILE A 140 6.29 -20.28 -3.84
N GLU A 141 5.61 -20.62 -2.74
CA GLU A 141 5.43 -22.00 -2.27
C GLU A 141 4.81 -22.88 -3.35
N LYS A 142 3.76 -22.43 -4.01
CA LYS A 142 3.13 -23.15 -5.13
C LYS A 142 4.09 -23.31 -6.32
N ALA A 143 4.84 -22.28 -6.66
CA ALA A 143 5.77 -22.33 -7.77
C ALA A 143 6.95 -23.28 -7.49
N GLN A 144 7.45 -23.32 -6.25
CA GLN A 144 8.48 -24.28 -5.81
C GLN A 144 7.95 -25.73 -5.86
N ALA A 145 6.74 -25.95 -5.33
CA ALA A 145 6.10 -27.27 -5.32
C ALA A 145 5.88 -27.82 -6.74
N SER A 146 5.60 -26.94 -7.72
CA SER A 146 5.39 -27.30 -9.13
C SER A 146 6.66 -27.20 -10.00
N ASN A 147 7.84 -26.97 -9.40
CA ASN A 147 9.13 -26.78 -10.10
C ASN A 147 9.11 -25.66 -11.17
N ARG A 148 8.26 -24.65 -11.03
CA ARG A 148 8.20 -23.50 -11.95
C ARG A 148 9.27 -22.45 -11.65
N ILE A 149 9.91 -22.51 -10.48
CA ILE A 149 11.10 -21.75 -10.14
C ILE A 149 12.21 -22.69 -9.65
N LYS A 150 13.45 -22.33 -9.95
CA LYS A 150 14.64 -23.12 -9.57
C LYS A 150 15.08 -22.87 -8.14
N SER A 151 14.81 -21.68 -7.63
CA SER A 151 15.23 -21.29 -6.28
C SER A 151 14.66 -22.23 -5.22
N ARG A 152 15.53 -22.75 -4.35
CA ARG A 152 15.18 -23.60 -3.21
C ARG A 152 15.28 -22.85 -1.88
N THR A 153 15.49 -21.53 -1.94
CA THR A 153 15.47 -20.66 -0.76
C THR A 153 14.09 -20.70 -0.11
N ASP A 154 14.04 -20.69 1.21
CA ASP A 154 12.79 -20.65 1.98
C ASP A 154 11.83 -19.58 1.42
N ALA A 155 10.60 -20.00 1.11
CA ALA A 155 9.60 -19.11 0.47
C ALA A 155 9.27 -17.90 1.31
N ARG A 156 9.33 -18.01 2.64
CA ARG A 156 9.13 -16.86 3.56
C ARG A 156 10.27 -15.86 3.40
N LEU A 157 11.51 -16.31 3.25
CA LEU A 157 12.65 -15.42 3.05
C LEU A 157 12.58 -14.73 1.69
N LEU A 158 12.20 -15.45 0.64
CA LEU A 158 11.97 -14.90 -0.69
C LEU A 158 10.85 -13.85 -0.67
N ALA A 159 9.73 -14.11 0.02
CA ALA A 159 8.64 -13.14 0.16
C ALA A 159 9.10 -11.87 0.88
N LYS A 160 9.86 -12.00 1.97
CA LYS A 160 10.46 -10.85 2.67
C LYS A 160 11.42 -10.06 1.77
N TYR A 161 12.23 -10.76 0.99
CA TYR A 161 13.09 -10.11 0.00
C TYR A 161 12.28 -9.31 -1.02
N LEU A 162 11.19 -9.87 -1.54
CA LEU A 162 10.33 -9.18 -2.49
C LEU A 162 9.63 -7.96 -1.87
N ILE A 163 9.22 -8.01 -0.60
CA ILE A 163 8.71 -6.83 0.11
C ILE A 163 9.80 -5.77 0.25
N ASN A 164 11.04 -6.18 0.58
CA ASN A 164 12.18 -5.26 0.68
C ASN A 164 12.50 -4.63 -0.69
N LEU A 165 12.57 -5.44 -1.75
CA LEU A 165 12.76 -4.97 -3.14
C LEU A 165 11.68 -3.95 -3.52
N ARG A 166 10.41 -4.27 -3.25
CA ARG A 166 9.29 -3.38 -3.50
C ARG A 166 9.44 -2.03 -2.77
N ASN A 167 9.80 -2.06 -1.50
CA ASN A 167 10.00 -0.84 -0.72
C ASN A 167 11.19 -0.03 -1.25
N GLY A 168 12.28 -0.68 -1.64
CA GLY A 168 13.42 -0.06 -2.32
C GLY A 168 13.01 0.61 -3.62
N ILE A 169 12.23 -0.08 -4.47
CA ILE A 169 11.68 0.48 -5.71
C ILE A 169 10.87 1.75 -5.43
N PHE A 170 10.00 1.76 -4.43
CA PHE A 170 9.20 2.95 -4.07
C PHE A 170 10.03 4.13 -3.55
N VAL A 171 11.20 3.87 -2.99
CA VAL A 171 12.15 4.94 -2.63
C VAL A 171 12.89 5.42 -3.89
N THR A 172 13.48 4.48 -4.65
CA THR A 172 14.26 4.77 -5.86
C THR A 172 13.45 5.54 -6.88
N MET A 173 12.20 5.17 -7.15
CA MET A 173 11.36 5.85 -8.14
C MET A 173 11.01 7.31 -7.79
N ARG A 174 11.29 7.77 -6.56
CA ARG A 174 11.14 9.19 -6.18
C ARG A 174 12.34 10.05 -6.59
N SER A 175 13.52 9.46 -6.64
CA SER A 175 14.78 10.14 -6.97
C SER A 175 15.27 9.82 -8.38
N GLU A 176 14.89 8.65 -8.92
CA GLU A 176 15.32 8.19 -10.25
C GLU A 176 14.27 8.53 -11.30
N ASN A 177 14.71 9.25 -12.33
CA ASN A 177 13.86 9.64 -13.46
C ASN A 177 14.08 8.75 -14.68
N ASN A 178 15.18 7.96 -14.72
CA ASN A 178 15.45 7.04 -15.82
C ASN A 178 14.62 5.76 -15.64
N LYS A 179 13.64 5.62 -16.53
CA LYS A 179 12.72 4.47 -16.51
C LYS A 179 13.42 3.15 -16.86
N ASP A 180 14.44 3.20 -17.71
CA ASP A 180 15.14 1.99 -18.15
C ASP A 180 16.07 1.46 -17.05
N ASP A 181 16.72 2.34 -16.30
CA ASP A 181 17.50 1.95 -15.11
C ASP A 181 16.61 1.35 -14.04
N LEU A 182 15.44 1.93 -13.79
CA LEU A 182 14.46 1.36 -12.85
C LEU A 182 13.98 -0.03 -13.30
N LYS A 183 13.72 -0.23 -14.59
CA LYS A 183 13.38 -1.55 -15.14
C LYS A 183 14.52 -2.54 -14.97
N ALA A 184 15.76 -2.14 -15.26
CA ALA A 184 16.93 -2.99 -15.10
C ALA A 184 17.10 -3.43 -13.63
N LEU A 185 16.95 -2.51 -12.67
CA LEU A 185 16.98 -2.83 -11.23
C LEU A 185 15.88 -3.82 -10.84
N ILE A 186 14.66 -3.65 -11.35
CA ILE A 186 13.54 -4.56 -11.08
C ILE A 186 13.86 -5.95 -11.64
N ILE A 187 14.31 -6.04 -12.89
CA ILE A 187 14.66 -7.33 -13.53
C ILE A 187 15.73 -8.04 -12.73
N GLN A 188 16.82 -7.35 -12.39
CA GLN A 188 17.92 -7.90 -11.59
C GLN A 188 17.43 -8.39 -10.22
N GLY A 189 16.58 -7.62 -9.55
CA GLY A 189 16.02 -8.02 -8.25
C GLY A 189 15.09 -9.24 -8.32
N LEU A 190 14.45 -9.48 -9.48
CA LEU A 190 13.54 -10.62 -9.68
C LEU A 190 14.24 -11.91 -10.12
N GLU A 191 15.56 -11.90 -10.38
CA GLU A 191 16.32 -13.12 -10.72
C GLU A 191 16.25 -14.17 -9.62
N ILE A 192 16.06 -13.76 -8.36
CA ILE A 192 15.98 -14.67 -7.20
C ILE A 192 14.78 -15.64 -7.26
N ILE A 193 13.78 -15.32 -8.08
CA ILE A 193 12.57 -16.14 -8.30
C ILE A 193 12.50 -16.73 -9.72
N GLN A 194 13.64 -17.05 -10.32
CA GLN A 194 13.74 -17.72 -11.62
C GLN A 194 13.91 -19.24 -11.47
#